data_c8d0f9202336cf6d8c9410790ecff888
#
_entry.id   c8d0f9202336cf6d8c9410790ecff888
#
_cell.length_a   1.000
_cell.length_b   1.000
_cell.length_c   1.000
_cell.angle_alpha   90.00
_cell.angle_beta   90.00
_cell.angle_gamma   90.00
#
_symmetry.space_group_name_H-M   'P 1'
#
loop_
_entity.id
_entity.type
_entity.pdbx_description
1 polymer ?
#
loop_
_entity_poly.entity_id
_entity_poly.type
_entity_poly.pdbx_seq_one_letter_code
_entity_poly.pdbx_strand_id
1 'polypeptide(L)'
;VAGTIAAVNDNGIGVAGIAGGGKGRKGVKIMTLQLFDGMNSCSLAMEARAMKYAADNGAVILQCSWGYNSSKANLIMGYTPGPATEEEWAATYPLEKEALDYFIYNAGSPNGVIDGGLAIFASGNEYARQSSFPAAYSKCISVAAIAADYTPASYSNYGSEVLLCAPGGDLEYYGTPGEDDDAYDENGTLKEQGAIFSTLVVNGVAGYGYYEGTSMACPHVSGVAALGLAYAKQQRRHFTWEE
;
A
#
# COMPACT_ATOMS: atom_id res chain seq x y z
N VAL A 1 -5.83 -4.86 1.13
CA VAL A 1 -5.55 -3.56 0.51
C VAL A 1 -6.83 -2.72 0.40
N ALA A 2 -7.72 -2.95 -0.59
CA ALA A 2 -8.91 -2.11 -0.81
C ALA A 2 -9.84 -2.05 0.40
N GLY A 3 -10.08 -3.16 1.10
CA GLY A 3 -10.88 -3.21 2.32
C GLY A 3 -10.31 -2.37 3.46
N THR A 4 -9.00 -2.39 3.64
CA THR A 4 -8.29 -1.55 4.62
C THR A 4 -8.54 -0.05 4.39
N ILE A 5 -8.60 0.36 3.11
CA ILE A 5 -8.88 1.75 2.75
C ILE A 5 -10.38 2.07 2.90
N ALA A 6 -11.27 1.25 2.31
CA ALA A 6 -12.60 1.69 1.94
C ALA A 6 -13.75 0.70 2.25
N ALA A 7 -13.51 -0.35 3.07
CA ALA A 7 -14.63 -1.18 3.53
C ALA A 7 -15.65 -0.30 4.26
N VAL A 8 -16.94 -0.54 3.99
CA VAL A 8 -18.02 0.29 4.53
C VAL A 8 -18.12 0.11 6.05
N ASN A 9 -18.12 1.21 6.78
CA ASN A 9 -18.16 1.22 8.24
C ASN A 9 -19.59 1.20 8.77
N ASP A 10 -19.77 0.76 10.01
CA ASP A 10 -21.04 0.80 10.74
C ASP A 10 -22.19 0.03 10.07
N ASN A 11 -21.88 -1.01 9.28
CA ASN A 11 -22.86 -1.84 8.61
C ASN A 11 -23.08 -3.21 9.26
N GLY A 12 -22.33 -3.53 10.32
CA GLY A 12 -22.39 -4.82 11.03
C GLY A 12 -21.82 -6.00 10.24
N ILE A 13 -21.03 -5.75 9.19
CA ILE A 13 -20.48 -6.78 8.30
C ILE A 13 -18.95 -6.64 8.20
N GLY A 14 -18.25 -7.72 8.46
CA GLY A 14 -16.82 -7.89 8.18
C GLY A 14 -15.92 -6.86 8.87
N VAL A 15 -15.26 -6.02 8.08
CA VAL A 15 -14.24 -5.06 8.53
C VAL A 15 -14.65 -3.62 8.25
N ALA A 16 -14.05 -2.68 8.98
CA ALA A 16 -14.17 -1.24 8.76
C ALA A 16 -12.92 -0.72 8.03
N GLY A 17 -13.11 0.00 6.94
CA GLY A 17 -12.04 0.69 6.24
C GLY A 17 -11.73 2.05 6.87
N ILE A 18 -10.47 2.50 6.79
CA ILE A 18 -10.04 3.78 7.37
C ILE A 18 -10.87 4.94 6.82
N ALA A 19 -11.11 4.95 5.51
CA ALA A 19 -11.91 5.95 4.81
C ALA A 19 -13.23 5.39 4.24
N GLY A 20 -13.79 4.36 4.86
CA GLY A 20 -14.95 3.61 4.35
C GLY A 20 -16.29 4.34 4.44
N GLY A 21 -16.38 5.45 5.15
CA GLY A 21 -17.66 6.12 5.40
C GLY A 21 -18.54 5.32 6.38
N GLY A 22 -19.85 5.50 6.34
CA GLY A 22 -20.81 4.79 7.19
C GLY A 22 -21.91 5.71 7.73
N LYS A 23 -23.02 5.13 8.23
CA LYS A 23 -24.16 5.89 8.77
C LYS A 23 -24.67 7.00 7.83
N GLY A 24 -24.81 6.67 6.53
CA GLY A 24 -25.25 7.63 5.52
C GLY A 24 -24.15 8.57 4.99
N ARG A 25 -22.91 8.46 5.48
CA ARG A 25 -21.78 9.19 4.94
C ARG A 25 -21.08 8.36 3.86
N LYS A 26 -20.78 9.01 2.74
CA LYS A 26 -20.02 8.36 1.66
C LYS A 26 -18.56 8.22 2.07
N GLY A 27 -17.98 7.03 1.88
CA GLY A 27 -16.56 6.78 1.97
C GLY A 27 -15.79 7.24 0.73
N VAL A 28 -14.47 7.02 0.76
CA VAL A 28 -13.61 7.23 -0.41
C VAL A 28 -14.04 6.30 -1.55
N LYS A 29 -13.86 6.76 -2.78
CA LYS A 29 -14.09 5.93 -3.97
C LYS A 29 -12.79 5.23 -4.35
N ILE A 30 -12.88 3.95 -4.65
CA ILE A 30 -11.77 3.15 -5.18
C ILE A 30 -11.90 3.07 -6.70
N MET A 31 -10.81 3.38 -7.39
CA MET A 31 -10.60 3.07 -8.80
C MET A 31 -9.68 1.86 -8.86
N THR A 32 -10.23 0.71 -9.23
CA THR A 32 -9.46 -0.54 -9.31
C THR A 32 -8.83 -0.67 -10.70
N LEU A 33 -7.51 -0.80 -10.75
CA LEU A 33 -6.74 -1.05 -11.96
C LEU A 33 -5.96 -2.35 -11.76
N GLN A 34 -6.24 -3.35 -12.59
CA GLN A 34 -5.62 -4.66 -12.49
C GLN A 34 -4.25 -4.65 -13.15
N LEU A 35 -3.20 -4.92 -12.35
CA LEU A 35 -1.82 -5.07 -12.81
C LEU A 35 -1.32 -6.52 -12.73
N PHE A 36 -1.98 -7.35 -11.91
CA PHE A 36 -1.58 -8.73 -11.66
C PHE A 36 -2.72 -9.69 -11.96
N ASP A 37 -2.38 -10.86 -12.51
CA ASP A 37 -3.27 -12.00 -12.66
C ASP A 37 -2.60 -13.22 -12.01
N GLY A 38 -2.99 -13.52 -10.79
CA GLY A 38 -2.25 -14.45 -9.92
C GLY A 38 -0.82 -13.95 -9.69
N MET A 39 0.16 -14.78 -10.06
CA MET A 39 1.59 -14.44 -9.96
C MET A 39 2.15 -13.73 -11.21
N ASN A 40 1.33 -13.50 -12.23
CA ASN A 40 1.76 -12.83 -13.44
C ASN A 40 1.57 -11.32 -13.30
N SER A 41 2.64 -10.56 -13.52
CA SER A 41 2.58 -9.10 -13.65
C SER A 41 2.20 -8.68 -15.07
N CYS A 42 1.62 -7.49 -15.21
CA CYS A 42 1.42 -6.90 -16.52
C CYS A 42 2.75 -6.39 -17.13
N SER A 43 2.71 -5.98 -18.38
CA SER A 43 3.85 -5.28 -19.00
C SER A 43 3.98 -3.85 -18.46
N LEU A 44 5.19 -3.29 -18.47
CA LEU A 44 5.44 -1.88 -18.12
C LEU A 44 4.55 -0.90 -18.91
N ALA A 45 4.23 -1.23 -20.17
CA ALA A 45 3.32 -0.40 -20.97
C ALA A 45 1.87 -0.41 -20.43
N MET A 46 1.40 -1.53 -19.89
CA MET A 46 0.07 -1.61 -19.26
C MET A 46 0.07 -0.90 -17.92
N GLU A 47 1.12 -1.04 -17.14
CA GLU A 47 1.30 -0.34 -15.88
C GLU A 47 1.31 1.19 -16.07
N ALA A 48 2.13 1.69 -17.01
CA ALA A 48 2.17 3.11 -17.34
C ALA A 48 0.79 3.64 -17.82
N ARG A 49 0.05 2.85 -18.61
CA ARG A 49 -1.31 3.19 -19.01
C ARG A 49 -2.27 3.25 -17.83
N ALA A 50 -2.12 2.35 -16.85
CA ALA A 50 -2.95 2.34 -15.66
C ALA A 50 -2.71 3.59 -14.80
N MET A 51 -1.46 3.99 -14.57
CA MET A 51 -1.10 5.22 -13.85
C MET A 51 -1.65 6.47 -14.57
N LYS A 52 -1.43 6.54 -15.89
CA LYS A 52 -1.98 7.64 -16.69
C LYS A 52 -3.50 7.67 -16.67
N TYR A 53 -4.15 6.53 -16.79
CA TYR A 53 -5.62 6.43 -16.70
C TYR A 53 -6.14 6.91 -15.35
N ALA A 54 -5.47 6.54 -14.26
CA ALA A 54 -5.82 7.00 -12.92
C ALA A 54 -5.78 8.52 -12.82
N ALA A 55 -4.68 9.15 -13.28
CA ALA A 55 -4.53 10.60 -13.29
C ALA A 55 -5.62 11.28 -14.12
N ASP A 56 -5.83 10.83 -15.35
CA ASP A 56 -6.79 11.42 -16.31
C ASP A 56 -8.25 11.28 -15.85
N ASN A 57 -8.55 10.31 -14.98
CA ASN A 57 -9.90 10.04 -14.46
C ASN A 57 -10.10 10.50 -13.01
N GLY A 58 -9.22 11.38 -12.51
CA GLY A 58 -9.43 12.11 -11.26
C GLY A 58 -9.07 11.35 -9.99
N ALA A 59 -8.26 10.28 -10.07
CA ALA A 59 -7.60 9.73 -8.90
C ALA A 59 -6.56 10.74 -8.39
N VAL A 60 -6.48 10.89 -7.07
CA VAL A 60 -5.52 11.79 -6.39
C VAL A 60 -4.58 11.04 -5.45
N ILE A 61 -4.84 9.75 -5.25
CA ILE A 61 -3.98 8.85 -4.51
C ILE A 61 -3.74 7.61 -5.37
N LEU A 62 -2.49 7.33 -5.67
CA LEU A 62 -2.03 6.10 -6.29
C LEU A 62 -1.50 5.20 -5.18
N GLN A 63 -2.22 4.10 -4.90
CA GLN A 63 -1.85 3.16 -3.87
C GLN A 63 -1.25 1.91 -4.49
N CYS A 64 0.01 1.64 -4.19
CA CYS A 64 0.82 0.59 -4.80
C CYS A 64 1.45 -0.32 -3.74
N SER A 65 0.84 -1.51 -3.55
CA SER A 65 1.40 -2.56 -2.69
C SER A 65 2.27 -3.53 -3.51
N TRP A 66 3.22 -3.00 -4.26
CA TRP A 66 4.14 -3.74 -5.13
C TRP A 66 5.40 -2.91 -5.39
N GLY A 67 6.43 -3.55 -5.92
CA GLY A 67 7.69 -2.94 -6.30
C GLY A 67 8.70 -4.01 -6.73
N TYR A 68 9.92 -3.57 -7.04
CA TYR A 68 11.06 -4.45 -7.22
C TYR A 68 11.61 -4.86 -5.84
N ASN A 69 12.49 -5.86 -5.80
CA ASN A 69 13.22 -6.11 -4.56
C ASN A 69 14.20 -4.95 -4.28
N SER A 70 14.52 -4.75 -3.01
CA SER A 70 15.60 -3.82 -2.64
C SER A 70 16.94 -4.23 -3.27
N SER A 71 17.79 -3.28 -3.61
CA SER A 71 19.17 -3.58 -4.03
C SER A 71 20.00 -4.21 -2.91
N LYS A 72 19.57 -4.09 -1.67
CA LYS A 72 20.18 -4.67 -0.47
C LYS A 72 19.52 -5.98 -0.05
N ALA A 73 18.59 -6.51 -0.86
CA ALA A 73 17.95 -7.79 -0.60
C ALA A 73 18.97 -8.93 -0.52
N ASN A 74 18.75 -9.84 0.41
CA ASN A 74 19.70 -10.91 0.69
C ASN A 74 19.66 -12.01 -0.37
N LEU A 75 20.73 -12.13 -1.16
CA LEU A 75 20.90 -13.17 -2.17
C LEU A 75 20.82 -14.60 -1.60
N ILE A 76 21.27 -14.80 -0.36
CA ILE A 76 21.26 -16.12 0.29
C ILE A 76 19.80 -16.54 0.56
N MET A 77 18.91 -15.58 0.78
CA MET A 77 17.46 -15.82 0.92
C MET A 77 16.75 -15.99 -0.43
N GLY A 78 17.48 -16.00 -1.54
CA GLY A 78 16.93 -16.21 -2.87
C GLY A 78 16.38 -14.96 -3.56
N TYR A 79 16.52 -13.79 -2.98
CA TYR A 79 16.10 -12.55 -3.61
C TYR A 79 17.04 -12.13 -4.73
N THR A 80 16.47 -11.63 -5.82
CA THR A 80 17.23 -10.96 -6.88
C THR A 80 17.19 -9.45 -6.60
N PRO A 81 18.34 -8.80 -6.36
CA PRO A 81 18.38 -7.36 -6.09
C PRO A 81 17.82 -6.54 -7.25
N GLY A 82 17.04 -5.53 -6.91
CA GLY A 82 16.52 -4.54 -7.83
C GLY A 82 17.45 -3.32 -7.97
N PRO A 83 16.95 -2.22 -8.56
CA PRO A 83 17.72 -0.98 -8.73
C PRO A 83 18.26 -0.43 -7.41
N ALA A 84 19.49 0.09 -7.42
CA ALA A 84 20.15 0.62 -6.24
C ALA A 84 19.97 2.14 -6.07
N THR A 85 19.76 2.86 -7.17
CA THR A 85 19.58 4.32 -7.18
C THR A 85 18.42 4.74 -8.05
N GLU A 86 17.96 5.97 -7.87
CA GLU A 86 16.92 6.57 -8.73
C GLU A 86 17.36 6.64 -10.20
N GLU A 87 18.63 6.94 -10.43
CA GLU A 87 19.18 7.00 -11.80
C GLU A 87 19.17 5.63 -12.47
N GLU A 88 19.56 4.58 -11.73
CA GLU A 88 19.54 3.21 -12.24
C GLU A 88 18.11 2.75 -12.52
N TRP A 89 17.18 3.02 -11.60
CA TRP A 89 15.77 2.72 -11.80
C TRP A 89 15.20 3.48 -13.01
N ALA A 90 15.45 4.78 -13.10
CA ALA A 90 14.98 5.61 -14.22
C ALA A 90 15.57 5.17 -15.58
N ALA A 91 16.82 4.73 -15.59
CA ALA A 91 17.46 4.22 -16.82
C ALA A 91 16.93 2.85 -17.23
N THR A 92 16.60 1.98 -16.25
CA THR A 92 16.10 0.62 -16.49
C THR A 92 14.61 0.61 -16.83
N TYR A 93 13.83 1.48 -16.16
CA TYR A 93 12.37 1.53 -16.24
C TYR A 93 11.86 2.95 -16.58
N PRO A 94 12.33 3.57 -17.67
CA PRO A 94 12.02 4.97 -17.97
C PRO A 94 10.52 5.24 -18.15
N LEU A 95 9.78 4.28 -18.72
CA LEU A 95 8.34 4.41 -18.95
C LEU A 95 7.54 4.41 -17.64
N GLU A 96 7.95 3.60 -16.66
CA GLU A 96 7.36 3.56 -15.33
C GLU A 96 7.56 4.89 -14.62
N LYS A 97 8.82 5.39 -14.63
CA LYS A 97 9.15 6.69 -14.04
C LYS A 97 8.38 7.84 -14.68
N GLU A 98 8.30 7.87 -16.00
CA GLU A 98 7.56 8.91 -16.74
C GLU A 98 6.05 8.87 -16.39
N ALA A 99 5.46 7.68 -16.31
CA ALA A 99 4.06 7.53 -15.96
C ALA A 99 3.78 7.92 -14.49
N LEU A 100 4.71 7.60 -13.59
CA LEU A 100 4.62 7.98 -12.19
C LEU A 100 4.75 9.50 -12.01
N ASP A 101 5.72 10.13 -12.68
CA ASP A 101 5.86 11.59 -12.72
C ASP A 101 4.58 12.24 -13.30
N TYR A 102 4.03 11.65 -14.36
CA TYR A 102 2.76 12.13 -14.92
C TYR A 102 1.64 12.14 -13.88
N PHE A 103 1.49 11.04 -13.11
CA PHE A 103 0.50 10.98 -12.04
C PHE A 103 0.77 12.04 -10.96
N ILE A 104 1.99 12.12 -10.47
CA ILE A 104 2.37 13.03 -9.39
C ILE A 104 2.09 14.49 -9.76
N TYR A 105 2.38 14.89 -10.99
CA TYR A 105 2.25 16.29 -11.41
C TYR A 105 0.91 16.64 -12.07
N ASN A 106 0.18 15.67 -12.63
CA ASN A 106 -1.00 15.96 -13.45
C ASN A 106 -2.30 15.32 -12.94
N ALA A 107 -2.25 14.51 -11.87
CA ALA A 107 -3.46 13.98 -11.26
C ALA A 107 -4.28 15.10 -10.58
N GLY A 108 -5.49 14.76 -10.17
CA GLY A 108 -6.39 15.72 -9.55
C GLY A 108 -7.32 16.42 -10.54
N SER A 109 -7.90 17.53 -10.12
CA SER A 109 -8.76 18.34 -10.95
C SER A 109 -8.58 19.82 -10.61
N PRO A 110 -8.83 20.76 -11.56
CA PRO A 110 -8.64 22.19 -11.35
C PRO A 110 -9.43 22.78 -10.16
N ASN A 111 -10.49 22.10 -9.74
CA ASN A 111 -11.30 22.48 -8.58
C ASN A 111 -11.16 21.46 -7.43
N GLY A 112 -10.10 20.67 -7.46
CA GLY A 112 -9.79 19.64 -6.46
C GLY A 112 -9.20 20.23 -5.18
N VAL A 113 -8.83 19.34 -4.29
CA VAL A 113 -8.20 19.65 -2.98
C VAL A 113 -6.69 19.68 -3.10
N ILE A 114 -6.15 19.04 -4.12
CA ILE A 114 -4.71 18.89 -4.34
C ILE A 114 -4.39 19.08 -5.82
N ASP A 115 -3.31 19.78 -6.10
CA ASP A 115 -2.67 19.86 -7.39
C ASP A 115 -1.65 18.71 -7.49
N GLY A 116 -1.83 17.86 -8.49
CA GLY A 116 -1.07 16.62 -8.60
C GLY A 116 -1.66 15.46 -7.79
N GLY A 117 -0.88 14.42 -7.57
CA GLY A 117 -1.30 13.20 -6.88
C GLY A 117 -0.26 12.67 -5.90
N LEU A 118 -0.74 11.98 -4.87
CA LEU A 118 0.09 11.30 -3.88
C LEU A 118 0.38 9.86 -4.37
N ALA A 119 1.63 9.54 -4.58
CA ALA A 119 2.07 8.18 -4.93
C ALA A 119 2.58 7.47 -3.67
N ILE A 120 1.83 6.48 -3.20
CA ILE A 120 2.08 5.77 -1.93
C ILE A 120 2.43 4.32 -2.23
N PHE A 121 3.62 3.90 -1.82
CA PHE A 121 4.19 2.59 -2.12
C PHE A 121 4.61 1.83 -0.87
N ALA A 122 4.49 0.51 -0.93
CA ALA A 122 5.08 -0.39 0.06
C ALA A 122 6.60 -0.39 -0.07
N SER A 123 7.33 -0.35 1.07
CA SER A 123 8.79 -0.25 1.09
C SER A 123 9.53 -1.54 0.69
N GLY A 124 8.83 -2.70 0.71
CA GLY A 124 9.39 -4.03 0.46
C GLY A 124 9.52 -4.89 1.72
N ASN A 125 9.72 -6.20 1.54
CA ASN A 125 9.63 -7.21 2.60
C ASN A 125 10.89 -8.10 2.67
N GLU A 126 12.06 -7.57 2.35
CA GLU A 126 13.32 -8.31 2.30
C GLU A 126 14.21 -8.06 3.52
N TYR A 127 13.70 -7.36 4.56
CA TYR A 127 14.49 -6.87 5.72
C TYR A 127 15.75 -6.13 5.26
N ALA A 128 15.63 -5.32 4.24
CA ALA A 128 16.74 -4.64 3.61
C ALA A 128 16.88 -3.21 4.11
N ARG A 129 18.14 -2.74 4.27
CA ARG A 129 18.46 -1.35 4.66
C ARG A 129 18.34 -0.39 3.47
N GLN A 130 17.27 -0.52 2.73
CA GLN A 130 16.88 0.37 1.63
C GLN A 130 15.45 0.02 1.24
N SER A 131 14.61 1.01 1.01
CA SER A 131 13.32 0.81 0.38
C SER A 131 13.47 0.32 -1.07
N SER A 132 12.56 -0.48 -1.54
CA SER A 132 12.53 -0.91 -2.94
C SER A 132 12.07 0.22 -3.86
N PHE A 133 12.42 0.16 -5.17
CA PHE A 133 11.80 1.03 -6.17
C PHE A 133 10.47 0.42 -6.66
N PRO A 134 9.46 1.25 -6.98
CA PRO A 134 9.44 2.74 -7.02
C PRO A 134 9.32 3.43 -5.66
N ALA A 135 9.10 2.72 -4.53
CA ALA A 135 8.91 3.35 -3.22
C ALA A 135 10.09 4.27 -2.81
N ALA A 136 11.33 3.90 -3.17
CA ALA A 136 12.54 4.69 -2.89
C ALA A 136 12.67 5.96 -3.76
N TYR A 137 11.78 6.18 -4.71
CA TYR A 137 11.76 7.42 -5.48
C TYR A 137 11.43 8.60 -4.58
N SER A 138 12.25 9.65 -4.64
CA SER A 138 12.19 10.81 -3.73
C SER A 138 10.84 11.56 -3.71
N LYS A 139 9.98 11.33 -4.71
CA LYS A 139 8.64 11.90 -4.82
C LYS A 139 7.52 10.94 -4.38
N CYS A 140 7.87 9.73 -3.95
CA CYS A 140 6.93 8.76 -3.44
C CYS A 140 6.88 8.77 -1.92
N ILE A 141 5.75 8.36 -1.37
CA ILE A 141 5.59 8.08 0.05
C ILE A 141 5.88 6.60 0.24
N SER A 142 7.08 6.28 0.74
CA SER A 142 7.47 4.92 1.07
C SER A 142 6.97 4.53 2.46
N VAL A 143 6.27 3.39 2.57
CA VAL A 143 5.62 2.94 3.79
C VAL A 143 6.21 1.61 4.26
N ALA A 144 6.84 1.62 5.43
CA ALA A 144 7.31 0.45 6.15
C ALA A 144 6.22 -0.17 7.03
N ALA A 145 6.44 -1.40 7.46
CA ALA A 145 5.51 -2.13 8.32
C ALA A 145 5.94 -2.13 9.79
N ILE A 146 4.96 -1.99 10.68
CA ILE A 146 5.09 -2.25 12.12
C ILE A 146 4.18 -3.40 12.53
N ALA A 147 4.64 -4.13 13.57
CA ALA A 147 3.89 -5.16 14.26
C ALA A 147 2.89 -4.56 15.26
N ALA A 148 2.08 -5.41 15.92
CA ALA A 148 1.04 -4.99 16.85
C ALA A 148 1.60 -4.32 18.13
N ASP A 149 2.84 -4.60 18.51
CA ASP A 149 3.56 -3.99 19.63
C ASP A 149 4.31 -2.70 19.27
N TYR A 150 4.07 -2.17 18.05
CA TYR A 150 4.72 -0.97 17.48
C TYR A 150 6.22 -1.13 17.18
N THR A 151 6.76 -2.35 17.23
CA THR A 151 8.11 -2.61 16.73
C THR A 151 8.13 -2.69 15.20
N PRO A 152 9.25 -2.47 14.52
CA PRO A 152 9.37 -2.76 13.10
C PRO A 152 9.07 -4.23 12.83
N ALA A 153 8.26 -4.52 11.81
CA ALA A 153 8.01 -5.89 11.40
C ALA A 153 9.29 -6.57 10.90
N SER A 154 9.47 -7.86 11.23
CA SER A 154 10.71 -8.64 11.00
C SER A 154 11.18 -8.64 9.54
N TYR A 155 10.25 -8.56 8.62
CA TYR A 155 10.49 -8.56 7.17
C TYR A 155 10.64 -7.15 6.57
N SER A 156 10.22 -6.09 7.29
CA SER A 156 10.07 -4.76 6.70
C SER A 156 11.39 -4.17 6.22
N ASN A 157 11.41 -3.63 5.00
CA ASN A 157 12.51 -2.78 4.57
C ASN A 157 12.52 -1.48 5.38
N TYR A 158 13.72 -0.93 5.59
CA TYR A 158 13.97 0.25 6.40
C TYR A 158 15.09 1.10 5.79
N GLY A 159 15.25 2.33 6.23
CA GLY A 159 16.29 3.24 5.73
C GLY A 159 15.79 4.66 5.53
N SER A 160 16.64 5.49 4.94
CA SER A 160 16.38 6.92 4.76
C SER A 160 15.27 7.23 3.77
N GLU A 161 14.96 6.29 2.88
CA GLU A 161 13.92 6.43 1.86
C GLU A 161 12.51 6.16 2.41
N VAL A 162 12.43 5.50 3.59
CA VAL A 162 11.14 5.26 4.25
C VAL A 162 10.65 6.55 4.89
N LEU A 163 9.49 7.02 4.47
CA LEU A 163 8.90 8.25 4.98
C LEU A 163 7.98 8.01 6.19
N LEU A 164 7.21 6.93 6.17
CA LEU A 164 6.22 6.59 7.19
C LEU A 164 6.25 5.09 7.48
N CYS A 165 5.68 4.71 8.63
CA CYS A 165 5.35 3.32 8.92
C CYS A 165 3.87 3.21 9.34
N ALA A 166 3.29 2.04 9.10
CA ALA A 166 1.91 1.75 9.45
C ALA A 166 1.74 0.25 9.79
N PRO A 167 0.63 -0.15 10.42
CA PRO A 167 0.39 -1.55 10.73
C PRO A 167 0.47 -2.46 9.50
N GLY A 168 1.44 -3.36 9.47
CA GLY A 168 1.64 -4.36 8.43
C GLY A 168 1.48 -5.78 8.95
N GLY A 169 1.48 -5.94 10.28
CA GLY A 169 1.49 -7.24 10.95
C GLY A 169 2.88 -7.87 11.00
N ASP A 170 3.01 -8.92 11.80
CA ASP A 170 4.21 -9.74 11.89
C ASP A 170 3.85 -11.11 12.48
N LEU A 171 3.73 -12.11 11.63
CA LEU A 171 3.35 -13.48 12.03
C LEU A 171 4.49 -14.23 12.71
N GLU A 172 5.77 -13.89 12.44
CA GLU A 172 6.90 -14.52 13.12
C GLU A 172 6.90 -14.25 14.62
N TYR A 173 6.42 -13.07 15.04
CA TYR A 173 6.32 -12.72 16.47
C TYR A 173 5.07 -13.27 17.15
N TYR A 174 3.99 -13.45 16.41
CA TYR A 174 2.65 -13.73 16.96
C TYR A 174 2.11 -15.10 16.50
N GLY A 175 2.96 -15.91 15.91
CA GLY A 175 2.63 -17.25 15.42
C GLY A 175 1.94 -17.26 14.07
N THR A 176 2.16 -18.31 13.32
CA THR A 176 1.52 -18.58 12.04
C THR A 176 0.27 -19.41 12.27
N PRO A 177 -0.91 -18.95 11.85
CA PRO A 177 -2.12 -19.75 11.95
C PRO A 177 -1.94 -21.13 11.27
N GLY A 178 -2.05 -22.21 12.05
CA GLY A 178 -1.94 -23.58 11.57
C GLY A 178 -0.56 -24.23 11.72
N GLU A 179 0.47 -23.49 12.14
CA GLU A 179 1.81 -24.05 12.40
C GLU A 179 2.15 -24.05 13.89
N ASP A 180 1.61 -23.10 14.66
CA ASP A 180 1.83 -23.04 16.11
C ASP A 180 0.53 -23.30 16.87
N ASP A 181 0.54 -24.28 17.77
CA ASP A 181 -0.59 -24.62 18.65
C ASP A 181 -0.99 -23.45 19.54
N ASP A 182 -0.08 -22.52 19.80
CA ASP A 182 -0.31 -21.33 20.59
C ASP A 182 -1.07 -20.22 19.85
N ALA A 183 -1.17 -20.30 18.52
CA ALA A 183 -1.91 -19.34 17.70
C ALA A 183 -3.43 -19.41 17.90
N TYR A 184 -3.93 -20.53 18.44
CA TYR A 184 -5.36 -20.75 18.64
C TYR A 184 -5.71 -20.85 20.12
N ASP A 185 -6.92 -20.39 20.49
CA ASP A 185 -7.50 -20.62 21.79
C ASP A 185 -8.08 -22.05 21.89
N GLU A 186 -8.59 -22.41 23.08
CA GLU A 186 -9.22 -23.70 23.38
C GLU A 186 -10.45 -24.02 22.49
N ASN A 187 -11.00 -23.05 21.78
CA ASN A 187 -12.12 -23.19 20.86
C ASN A 187 -11.66 -23.25 19.39
N GLY A 188 -10.35 -23.23 19.14
CA GLY A 188 -9.80 -23.16 17.80
C GLY A 188 -9.89 -21.78 17.14
N THR A 189 -10.08 -20.73 17.95
CA THR A 189 -10.09 -19.34 17.47
C THR A 189 -8.69 -18.75 17.56
N LEU A 190 -8.28 -18.04 16.55
CA LEU A 190 -6.98 -17.38 16.50
C LEU A 190 -6.83 -16.38 17.65
N LYS A 191 -5.91 -16.67 18.60
CA LYS A 191 -5.70 -15.84 19.81
C LYS A 191 -5.08 -14.50 19.50
N GLU A 192 -4.02 -14.55 18.70
CA GLU A 192 -3.27 -13.36 18.35
C GLU A 192 -3.22 -13.20 16.84
N GLN A 193 -3.70 -12.06 16.42
CA GLN A 193 -3.77 -11.76 15.01
C GLN A 193 -2.61 -10.86 14.68
N GLY A 194 -1.42 -11.42 14.68
CA GLY A 194 -0.20 -10.71 14.29
C GLY A 194 -0.27 -10.10 12.90
N ALA A 195 -1.30 -10.46 12.11
CA ALA A 195 -1.52 -10.00 10.75
C ALA A 195 -2.69 -9.03 10.61
N ILE A 196 -2.82 -8.41 9.44
CA ILE A 196 -3.87 -7.45 9.12
C ILE A 196 -5.10 -8.15 8.54
N PHE A 197 -6.21 -8.06 9.26
CA PHE A 197 -7.50 -8.59 8.83
C PHE A 197 -8.20 -7.65 7.85
N SER A 198 -8.56 -8.14 6.69
CA SER A 198 -9.23 -7.34 5.66
C SER A 198 -10.04 -8.19 4.68
N THR A 199 -10.66 -7.55 3.69
CA THR A 199 -11.40 -8.23 2.63
C THR A 199 -10.47 -9.00 1.71
N LEU A 200 -10.86 -10.22 1.35
CA LEU A 200 -10.14 -11.10 0.41
C LEU A 200 -11.11 -11.69 -0.61
N VAL A 201 -10.53 -12.16 -1.71
CA VAL A 201 -11.19 -13.07 -2.65
C VAL A 201 -10.30 -14.31 -2.78
N VAL A 202 -10.82 -15.47 -2.38
CA VAL A 202 -10.10 -16.75 -2.48
C VAL A 202 -10.91 -17.67 -3.39
N ASN A 203 -10.31 -18.15 -4.45
CA ASN A 203 -10.95 -19.01 -5.45
C ASN A 203 -12.28 -18.44 -6.01
N GLY A 204 -12.30 -17.11 -6.22
CA GLY A 204 -13.49 -16.41 -6.73
C GLY A 204 -14.57 -16.15 -5.68
N VAL A 205 -14.36 -16.54 -4.43
CA VAL A 205 -15.32 -16.31 -3.32
C VAL A 205 -14.85 -15.12 -2.49
N ALA A 206 -15.73 -14.13 -2.34
CA ALA A 206 -15.48 -12.97 -1.46
C ALA A 206 -15.55 -13.40 0.02
N GLY A 207 -14.62 -12.89 0.81
CA GLY A 207 -14.50 -13.19 2.23
C GLY A 207 -13.55 -12.24 2.95
N TYR A 208 -13.04 -12.69 4.08
CA TYR A 208 -12.11 -11.97 4.92
C TYR A 208 -10.95 -12.88 5.29
N GLY A 209 -9.81 -12.30 5.61
CA GLY A 209 -8.66 -13.07 6.08
C GLY A 209 -7.50 -12.15 6.47
N TYR A 210 -6.45 -12.80 6.94
CA TYR A 210 -5.26 -12.17 7.47
C TYR A 210 -4.11 -12.24 6.49
N TYR A 211 -3.41 -11.10 6.31
CA TYR A 211 -2.13 -11.03 5.62
C TYR A 211 -1.19 -10.10 6.37
N GLU A 212 0.11 -10.33 6.20
CA GLU A 212 1.15 -9.41 6.65
C GLU A 212 1.92 -8.84 5.46
N GLY A 213 2.65 -7.76 5.71
CA GLY A 213 3.52 -7.15 4.70
C GLY A 213 3.46 -5.63 4.71
N THR A 214 4.48 -5.01 4.14
CA THR A 214 4.43 -3.58 3.79
C THR A 214 3.29 -3.29 2.82
N SER A 215 2.84 -4.30 2.07
CA SER A 215 1.62 -4.29 1.25
C SER A 215 0.33 -4.07 2.05
N MET A 216 0.30 -4.39 3.35
CA MET A 216 -0.83 -4.14 4.25
C MET A 216 -0.65 -2.83 5.00
N ALA A 217 0.58 -2.39 5.25
CA ALA A 217 0.90 -1.08 5.81
C ALA A 217 0.54 0.08 4.86
N CYS A 218 0.92 -0.04 3.60
CA CYS A 218 0.69 0.96 2.55
C CYS A 218 -0.78 1.46 2.44
N PRO A 219 -1.80 0.59 2.42
CA PRO A 219 -3.19 1.04 2.35
C PRO A 219 -3.69 1.76 3.61
N HIS A 220 -3.07 1.55 4.78
CA HIS A 220 -3.39 2.35 5.97
C HIS A 220 -3.04 3.82 5.75
N VAL A 221 -1.84 4.09 5.23
CA VAL A 221 -1.42 5.46 4.89
C VAL A 221 -2.30 6.06 3.81
N SER A 222 -2.63 5.28 2.77
CA SER A 222 -3.55 5.72 1.70
C SER A 222 -4.94 6.09 2.23
N GLY A 223 -5.46 5.31 3.19
CA GLY A 223 -6.73 5.60 3.85
C GLY A 223 -6.68 6.88 4.68
N VAL A 224 -5.61 7.09 5.43
CA VAL A 224 -5.39 8.32 6.23
C VAL A 224 -5.24 9.53 5.30
N ALA A 225 -4.47 9.42 4.21
CA ALA A 225 -4.34 10.48 3.20
C ALA A 225 -5.71 10.85 2.60
N ALA A 226 -6.56 9.86 2.28
CA ALA A 226 -7.91 10.11 1.80
C ALA A 226 -8.78 10.87 2.79
N LEU A 227 -8.68 10.54 4.10
CA LEU A 227 -9.36 11.30 5.17
C LEU A 227 -8.82 12.73 5.27
N GLY A 228 -7.49 12.90 5.18
CA GLY A 228 -6.84 14.21 5.20
C GLY A 228 -7.34 15.11 4.07
N LEU A 229 -7.37 14.59 2.83
CA LEU A 229 -7.90 15.32 1.67
C LEU A 229 -9.41 15.62 1.81
N ALA A 230 -10.20 14.69 2.36
CA ALA A 230 -11.62 14.94 2.61
C ALA A 230 -11.82 16.04 3.67
N TYR A 231 -11.01 16.06 4.72
CA TYR A 231 -11.02 17.11 5.73
C TYR A 231 -10.57 18.46 5.16
N ALA A 232 -9.50 18.49 4.38
CA ALA A 232 -9.02 19.67 3.68
C ALA A 232 -10.12 20.30 2.80
N LYS A 233 -10.86 19.47 2.08
CA LYS A 233 -12.02 19.91 1.30
C LYS A 233 -13.10 20.58 2.16
N GLN A 234 -13.40 20.04 3.33
CA GLN A 234 -14.36 20.66 4.27
C GLN A 234 -13.85 22.02 4.78
N GLN A 235 -12.54 22.14 4.99
CA GLN A 235 -11.90 23.38 5.43
C GLN A 235 -11.63 24.35 4.28
N ARG A 236 -11.99 24.00 3.05
CA ARG A 236 -11.71 24.79 1.82
C ARG A 236 -10.22 25.08 1.66
N ARG A 237 -9.37 24.16 2.07
CA ARG A 237 -7.92 24.18 1.85
C ARG A 237 -7.59 23.52 0.53
N HIS A 238 -6.50 23.98 -0.06
CA HIS A 238 -5.93 23.41 -1.28
C HIS A 238 -4.44 23.20 -1.04
N PHE A 239 -3.92 22.10 -1.53
CA PHE A 239 -2.53 21.70 -1.35
C PHE A 239 -1.87 21.42 -2.69
N THR A 240 -0.55 21.44 -2.70
CA THR A 240 0.25 20.79 -3.71
C THR A 240 0.57 19.36 -3.24
N TRP A 241 1.07 18.53 -4.13
CA TRP A 241 1.49 17.17 -3.75
C TRP A 241 2.69 17.17 -2.77
N GLU A 242 3.46 18.27 -2.72
CA GLU A 242 4.62 18.45 -1.83
C GLU A 242 4.21 18.83 -0.40
N GLU A 243 3.06 19.46 -0.21
CA GLU A 243 2.51 19.86 1.09
C GLU A 243 1.78 18.72 1.79
#